data_0abe5cd3507252a2a4a8ba553fad1391
#
_entry.id   0abe5cd3507252a2a4a8ba553fad1391
#
_cell.length_a   1.000
_cell.length_b   1.000
_cell.length_c   1.000
_cell.angle_alpha   90.00
_cell.angle_beta   90.00
_cell.angle_gamma   90.00
#
_symmetry.space_group_name_H-M   'P 1'
#
loop_
_entity.id
_entity.type
_entity.pdbx_description
1 polymer ?
#
loop_
_entity_poly.entity_id
_entity_poly.type
_entity_poly.pdbx_seq_one_letter_code
_entity_poly.pdbx_strand_id
1 'polypeptide(L)'
;ILLPFFWLPEDTLELRCHRDHVLYDVWQKQGFIQTTEGNVIHYGFIEKFIERLGETYNIREIAYDRWNATQMVQNLEDMGFTMVPFGQGFKDMSPPSKELFKLLMEGNILHGGNPVLKWMAGNVVMRQDPAGNHGTGPLHPQRNRQRQCL
;
A
#
# COMPACT_ATOMS: atom_id res chain seq x y z
N ILE A 1 3.67 11.89 -10.15
CA ILE A 1 4.74 11.15 -9.45
C ILE A 1 4.10 10.34 -8.33
N LEU A 2 4.51 9.09 -8.17
CA LEU A 2 4.09 8.19 -7.11
C LEU A 2 5.30 7.86 -6.24
N LEU A 3 5.21 8.14 -4.94
CA LEU A 3 6.25 7.86 -3.96
C LEU A 3 5.72 6.78 -3.00
N PRO A 4 6.07 5.50 -3.20
CA PRO A 4 5.62 4.42 -2.35
C PRO A 4 6.48 4.27 -1.11
N PHE A 5 5.84 4.04 0.04
CA PHE A 5 6.47 3.76 1.32
C PHE A 5 5.86 2.49 1.92
N PHE A 6 6.69 1.61 2.45
CA PHE A 6 6.26 0.31 2.97
C PHE A 6 6.91 0.03 4.32
N TRP A 7 6.14 -0.56 5.24
CA TRP A 7 6.61 -0.94 6.57
C TRP A 7 6.27 -2.39 6.88
N LEU A 8 7.19 -3.08 7.53
CA LEU A 8 6.98 -4.41 8.10
C LEU A 8 7.50 -4.44 9.54
N PRO A 9 6.92 -5.29 10.42
CA PRO A 9 7.51 -5.56 11.71
C PRO A 9 8.84 -6.29 11.55
N GLU A 10 9.88 -5.85 12.26
CA GLU A 10 11.24 -6.37 12.14
C GLU A 10 11.32 -7.84 12.54
N ASP A 11 10.73 -8.22 13.69
CA ASP A 11 10.79 -9.58 14.22
C ASP A 11 10.11 -10.62 13.32
N THR A 12 9.20 -10.19 12.44
CA THR A 12 8.50 -11.11 11.53
C THR A 12 9.05 -11.13 10.12
N LEU A 13 10.08 -10.34 9.83
CA LEU A 13 10.62 -10.16 8.48
C LEU A 13 11.11 -11.50 7.88
N GLU A 14 11.98 -12.20 8.61
CA GLU A 14 12.56 -13.46 8.17
C GLU A 14 11.49 -14.55 7.99
N LEU A 15 10.58 -14.67 8.97
CA LEU A 15 9.45 -15.60 8.89
C LEU A 15 8.58 -15.34 7.65
N ARG A 16 8.34 -14.06 7.33
CA ARG A 16 7.58 -13.68 6.13
C ARG A 16 8.33 -14.00 4.85
N CYS A 17 9.65 -13.80 4.79
CA CYS A 17 10.46 -14.19 3.64
C CYS A 17 10.29 -15.68 3.33
N HIS A 18 10.39 -16.54 4.36
CA HIS A 18 10.23 -17.99 4.21
C HIS A 18 8.81 -18.41 3.86
N ARG A 19 7.80 -17.84 4.52
CA ARG A 19 6.40 -18.20 4.31
C ARG A 19 5.89 -17.78 2.93
N ASP A 20 6.22 -16.57 2.52
CA ASP A 20 5.66 -15.94 1.32
C ASP A 20 6.56 -16.18 0.09
N HIS A 21 7.78 -16.70 0.28
CA HIS A 21 8.82 -16.85 -0.75
C HIS A 21 9.15 -15.54 -1.45
N VAL A 22 9.22 -14.44 -0.69
CA VAL A 22 9.46 -13.08 -1.17
C VAL A 22 10.68 -12.51 -0.47
N LEU A 23 11.52 -11.78 -1.21
CA LEU A 23 12.79 -11.23 -0.73
C LEU A 23 12.59 -9.91 0.03
N TYR A 24 11.78 -9.92 1.09
CA TYR A 24 11.52 -8.72 1.89
C TYR A 24 12.78 -8.19 2.58
N ASP A 25 13.67 -9.09 3.02
CA ASP A 25 14.94 -8.75 3.64
C ASP A 25 15.90 -8.04 2.67
N VAL A 26 15.90 -8.43 1.40
CA VAL A 26 16.69 -7.74 0.35
C VAL A 26 16.14 -6.35 0.13
N TRP A 27 14.82 -6.19 0.03
CA TRP A 27 14.20 -4.87 -0.16
C TRP A 27 14.37 -3.97 1.07
N GLN A 28 14.39 -4.53 2.26
CA GLN A 28 14.70 -3.81 3.49
C GLN A 28 16.14 -3.29 3.48
N LYS A 29 17.12 -4.15 3.16
CA LYS A 29 18.53 -3.76 3.04
C LYS A 29 18.77 -2.70 1.95
N GLN A 30 17.97 -2.72 0.90
CA GLN A 30 18.01 -1.72 -0.18
C GLN A 30 17.24 -0.42 0.13
N GLY A 31 16.55 -0.35 1.28
CA GLY A 31 15.79 0.82 1.70
C GLY A 31 14.40 0.97 1.06
N PHE A 32 13.91 -0.04 0.34
CA PHE A 32 12.57 -0.02 -0.24
C PHE A 32 11.46 -0.39 0.76
N ILE A 33 11.81 -1.09 1.84
CA ILE A 33 10.93 -1.41 2.95
C ILE A 33 11.59 -0.89 4.22
N GLN A 34 10.81 -0.24 5.06
CA GLN A 34 11.20 0.17 6.41
C GLN A 34 10.71 -0.88 7.42
N THR A 35 11.44 -1.08 8.49
CA THR A 35 11.00 -1.93 9.59
C THR A 35 10.61 -1.10 10.80
N THR A 36 9.61 -1.58 11.54
CA THR A 36 9.28 -1.09 12.87
C THR A 36 9.68 -2.13 13.89
N GLU A 37 10.14 -1.68 15.04
CA GLU A 37 10.57 -2.52 16.13
C GLU A 37 9.44 -3.46 16.61
N GLY A 38 9.78 -4.71 16.95
CA GLY A 38 8.83 -5.71 17.43
C GLY A 38 8.14 -6.53 16.34
N ASN A 39 7.09 -7.25 16.75
CA ASN A 39 6.35 -8.20 15.90
C ASN A 39 5.03 -7.64 15.30
N VAL A 40 4.69 -6.38 15.62
CA VAL A 40 3.53 -5.66 15.10
C VAL A 40 3.96 -4.28 14.59
N ILE A 41 3.18 -3.72 13.67
CA ILE A 41 3.43 -2.35 13.21
C ILE A 41 2.90 -1.38 14.27
N HIS A 42 3.79 -0.55 14.80
CA HIS A 42 3.42 0.56 15.67
C HIS A 42 3.11 1.79 14.82
N TYR A 43 1.87 2.20 14.79
CA TYR A 43 1.39 3.33 13.96
C TYR A 43 2.10 4.66 14.26
N GLY A 44 2.60 4.86 15.47
CA GLY A 44 3.38 6.04 15.82
C GLY A 44 4.63 6.28 14.95
N PHE A 45 5.24 5.24 14.38
CA PHE A 45 6.32 5.39 13.39
C PHE A 45 5.80 5.98 12.08
N ILE A 46 4.61 5.54 11.64
CA ILE A 46 3.97 6.03 10.42
C ILE A 46 3.50 7.47 10.61
N GLU A 47 2.91 7.80 11.76
CA GLU A 47 2.47 9.14 12.11
C GLU A 47 3.63 10.15 12.06
N LYS A 48 4.75 9.83 12.73
CA LYS A 48 5.97 10.65 12.68
C LYS A 48 6.57 10.77 11.28
N PHE A 49 6.44 9.75 10.47
CA PHE A 49 6.88 9.81 9.08
C PHE A 49 6.01 10.76 8.26
N ILE A 50 4.69 10.71 8.43
CA ILE A 50 3.74 11.62 7.77
C ILE A 50 3.96 13.07 8.23
N GLU A 51 4.19 13.30 9.52
CA GLU A 51 4.54 14.61 10.07
C GLU A 51 5.76 15.20 9.35
N ARG A 52 6.85 14.43 9.25
CA ARG A 52 8.07 14.86 8.50
C ARG A 52 7.82 15.09 7.02
N LEU A 53 6.95 14.29 6.39
CA LEU A 53 6.54 14.55 5.01
C LEU A 53 5.81 15.90 4.89
N GLY A 54 5.00 16.25 5.88
CA GLY A 54 4.30 17.53 5.95
C GLY A 54 5.23 18.74 6.04
N GLU A 55 6.43 18.57 6.60
CA GLU A 55 7.48 19.62 6.59
C GLU A 55 8.05 19.90 5.19
N THR A 56 8.04 18.87 4.33
CA THR A 56 8.61 18.95 2.97
C THR A 56 7.55 19.20 1.89
N TYR A 57 6.38 18.61 2.06
CA TYR A 57 5.29 18.63 1.08
C TYR A 57 4.05 19.30 1.66
N ASN A 58 3.33 20.06 0.84
CA ASN A 58 2.00 20.54 1.19
C ASN A 58 0.98 19.41 1.02
N ILE A 59 0.80 18.59 2.04
CA ILE A 59 -0.16 17.49 2.05
C ILE A 59 -1.56 18.08 2.10
N ARG A 60 -2.34 17.89 1.05
CA ARG A 60 -3.69 18.46 0.92
C ARG A 60 -4.71 17.65 1.71
N GLU A 61 -4.65 16.34 1.57
CA GLU A 61 -5.52 15.40 2.24
C GLU A 61 -4.86 14.00 2.29
N ILE A 62 -5.28 13.18 3.24
CA ILE A 62 -4.83 11.81 3.42
C ILE A 62 -6.03 10.89 3.32
N ALA A 63 -6.14 10.14 2.22
CA ALA A 63 -7.14 9.10 2.09
C ALA A 63 -6.70 7.85 2.85
N TYR A 64 -7.60 7.25 3.62
CA TYR A 64 -7.29 6.08 4.44
C TYR A 64 -8.40 5.03 4.40
N ASP A 65 -8.01 3.76 4.57
CA ASP A 65 -8.97 2.69 4.81
C ASP A 65 -9.55 2.83 6.23
N ARG A 66 -10.87 2.98 6.31
CA ARG A 66 -11.59 3.25 7.57
C ARG A 66 -11.55 2.11 8.59
N TRP A 67 -11.09 0.92 8.20
CA TRP A 67 -11.01 -0.22 9.11
C TRP A 67 -9.79 -0.12 10.02
N ASN A 68 -10.02 -0.15 11.34
CA ASN A 68 -8.98 -0.17 12.39
C ASN A 68 -8.02 1.04 12.43
N ALA A 69 -8.41 2.18 11.87
CA ALA A 69 -7.54 3.37 11.79
C ALA A 69 -7.94 4.51 12.75
N THR A 70 -8.92 4.31 13.63
CA THR A 70 -9.53 5.41 14.43
C THR A 70 -8.52 6.22 15.20
N GLN A 71 -7.60 5.58 15.95
CA GLN A 71 -6.61 6.29 16.76
C GLN A 71 -5.61 7.06 15.88
N MET A 72 -5.11 6.44 14.83
CA MET A 72 -4.17 7.08 13.90
C MET A 72 -4.81 8.30 13.21
N VAL A 73 -6.09 8.20 12.84
CA VAL A 73 -6.85 9.30 12.23
C VAL A 73 -6.94 10.48 13.20
N GLN A 74 -7.33 10.25 14.44
CA GLN A 74 -7.40 11.30 15.46
C GLN A 74 -6.04 11.97 15.67
N ASN A 75 -4.96 11.20 15.82
CA ASN A 75 -3.61 11.74 15.99
C ASN A 75 -3.18 12.62 14.81
N LEU A 76 -3.47 12.21 13.58
CA LEU A 76 -3.13 12.97 12.38
C LEU A 76 -4.01 14.23 12.20
N GLU A 77 -5.30 14.16 12.58
CA GLU A 77 -6.18 15.33 12.63
C GLU A 77 -5.70 16.35 13.66
N ASP A 78 -5.25 15.89 14.85
CA ASP A 78 -4.67 16.75 15.90
C ASP A 78 -3.37 17.42 15.43
N MET A 79 -2.61 16.79 14.54
CA MET A 79 -1.44 17.38 13.85
C MET A 79 -1.82 18.35 12.74
N GLY A 80 -3.11 18.52 12.43
CA GLY A 80 -3.62 19.45 11.41
C GLY A 80 -3.79 18.88 10.01
N PHE A 81 -3.69 17.56 9.83
CA PHE A 81 -3.93 16.91 8.54
C PHE A 81 -5.43 16.71 8.28
N THR A 82 -5.82 16.83 7.02
CA THR A 82 -7.19 16.53 6.57
C THR A 82 -7.31 15.05 6.25
N MET A 83 -8.11 14.32 7.03
CA MET A 83 -8.30 12.89 6.87
C MET A 83 -9.59 12.58 6.11
N VAL A 84 -9.50 11.75 5.06
CA VAL A 84 -10.62 11.39 4.18
C VAL A 84 -10.82 9.88 4.19
N PRO A 85 -11.94 9.37 4.75
CA PRO A 85 -12.21 7.94 4.76
C PRO A 85 -12.51 7.45 3.33
N PHE A 86 -11.85 6.36 2.92
CA PHE A 86 -12.00 5.78 1.60
C PHE A 86 -12.57 4.36 1.69
N GLY A 87 -13.65 4.09 0.94
CA GLY A 87 -14.29 2.77 0.91
C GLY A 87 -13.54 1.79 0.01
N GLN A 88 -13.51 0.52 0.41
CA GLN A 88 -12.88 -0.57 -0.36
C GLN A 88 -13.87 -1.34 -1.25
N GLY A 89 -15.13 -0.88 -1.31
CA GLY A 89 -16.18 -1.48 -2.14
C GLY A 89 -15.99 -1.22 -3.64
N PHE A 90 -16.66 -2.02 -4.47
CA PHE A 90 -16.61 -1.86 -5.94
C PHE A 90 -17.00 -0.45 -6.40
N LYS A 91 -18.00 0.15 -5.75
CA LYS A 91 -18.47 1.50 -6.06
C LYS A 91 -17.36 2.54 -5.86
N ASP A 92 -16.65 2.46 -4.72
CA ASP A 92 -15.62 3.43 -4.35
C ASP A 92 -14.31 3.19 -5.11
N MET A 93 -13.95 1.91 -5.31
CA MET A 93 -12.71 1.52 -5.97
C MET A 93 -12.74 1.60 -7.51
N SER A 94 -13.93 1.54 -8.14
CA SER A 94 -14.02 1.47 -9.60
C SER A 94 -13.51 2.74 -10.31
N PRO A 95 -13.92 3.97 -9.92
CA PRO A 95 -13.43 5.17 -10.59
C PRO A 95 -11.91 5.35 -10.50
N PRO A 96 -11.27 5.29 -9.31
CA PRO A 96 -9.82 5.46 -9.20
C PRO A 96 -9.04 4.31 -9.85
N SER A 97 -9.56 3.08 -9.86
CA SER A 97 -8.92 1.96 -10.56
C SER A 97 -8.91 2.16 -12.08
N LYS A 98 -9.98 2.68 -12.66
CA LYS A 98 -10.06 3.00 -14.09
C LYS A 98 -9.12 4.16 -14.45
N GLU A 99 -9.06 5.19 -13.63
CA GLU A 99 -8.15 6.32 -13.86
C GLU A 99 -6.68 5.91 -13.72
N LEU A 100 -6.34 5.11 -12.71
CA LEU A 100 -4.99 4.54 -12.55
C LEU A 100 -4.59 3.74 -13.79
N PHE A 101 -5.50 2.89 -14.30
CA PHE A 101 -5.23 2.09 -15.50
C PHE A 101 -5.01 2.98 -16.73
N LYS A 102 -5.82 4.01 -16.91
CA LYS A 102 -5.66 4.99 -17.99
C LYS A 102 -4.30 5.68 -17.91
N LEU A 103 -3.93 6.22 -16.74
CA LEU A 103 -2.65 6.88 -16.51
C LEU A 103 -1.45 5.95 -16.77
N LEU A 104 -1.58 4.65 -16.45
CA LEU A 104 -0.56 3.64 -16.77
C LEU A 104 -0.43 3.44 -18.28
N MET A 105 -1.54 3.30 -19.00
CA MET A 105 -1.54 3.11 -20.46
C MET A 105 -1.00 4.33 -21.22
N GLU A 106 -1.24 5.52 -20.70
CA GLU A 106 -0.73 6.78 -21.24
C GLU A 106 0.74 7.08 -20.86
N GLY A 107 1.36 6.26 -19.99
CA GLY A 107 2.70 6.50 -19.51
C GLY A 107 2.84 7.70 -18.56
N ASN A 108 1.74 8.16 -17.99
CA ASN A 108 1.66 9.37 -17.17
C ASN A 108 1.98 9.14 -15.67
N ILE A 109 2.53 7.96 -15.32
CA ILE A 109 2.93 7.62 -13.95
C ILE A 109 4.44 7.45 -13.85
N LEU A 110 5.07 8.25 -12.97
CA LEU A 110 6.46 8.09 -12.57
C LEU A 110 6.52 7.51 -11.17
N HIS A 111 7.03 6.30 -11.02
CA HIS A 111 7.12 5.56 -9.75
C HIS A 111 8.55 5.17 -9.34
N GLY A 112 9.55 5.70 -10.01
CA GLY A 112 10.97 5.49 -9.68
C GLY A 112 11.48 4.03 -9.81
N GLY A 113 10.73 3.15 -10.48
CA GLY A 113 11.15 1.75 -10.63
C GLY A 113 11.09 0.92 -9.34
N ASN A 114 10.36 1.35 -8.30
CA ASN A 114 10.31 0.70 -7.00
C ASN A 114 9.92 -0.79 -7.13
N PRO A 115 10.78 -1.75 -6.69
CA PRO A 115 10.57 -3.18 -6.89
C PRO A 115 9.41 -3.75 -6.06
N VAL A 116 9.16 -3.19 -4.87
CA VAL A 116 8.04 -3.62 -4.01
C VAL A 116 6.71 -3.25 -4.68
N LEU A 117 6.59 -2.01 -5.16
CA LEU A 117 5.40 -1.57 -5.89
C LEU A 117 5.16 -2.39 -7.15
N LYS A 118 6.23 -2.68 -7.91
CA LYS A 118 6.15 -3.54 -9.11
C LYS A 118 5.66 -4.94 -8.77
N TRP A 119 6.20 -5.54 -7.70
CA TRP A 119 5.77 -6.85 -7.23
C TRP A 119 4.31 -6.83 -6.78
N MET A 120 3.89 -5.84 -6.01
CA MET A 120 2.49 -5.68 -5.57
C MET A 120 1.55 -5.53 -6.76
N ALA A 121 1.89 -4.68 -7.73
CA ALA A 121 1.09 -4.48 -8.94
C ALA A 121 0.95 -5.77 -9.76
N GLY A 122 2.01 -6.58 -9.85
CA GLY A 122 1.97 -7.90 -10.51
C GLY A 122 1.07 -8.92 -9.81
N ASN A 123 0.75 -8.71 -8.53
CA ASN A 123 -0.12 -9.58 -7.74
C ASN A 123 -1.58 -9.10 -7.64
N VAL A 124 -1.90 -7.96 -8.26
CA VAL A 124 -3.28 -7.43 -8.27
C VAL A 124 -4.16 -8.29 -9.17
N VAL A 125 -5.32 -8.69 -8.65
CA VAL A 125 -6.40 -9.31 -9.42
C VAL A 125 -7.56 -8.36 -9.49
N MET A 126 -7.92 -7.98 -10.71
CA MET A 126 -9.12 -7.19 -10.95
C MET A 126 -10.35 -8.09 -10.91
N ARG A 127 -11.36 -7.66 -10.19
CA ARG A 127 -12.68 -8.29 -10.16
C ARG A 127 -13.71 -7.30 -10.68
N GLN A 128 -14.77 -7.82 -11.25
CA GLN A 128 -15.90 -7.02 -11.75
C GLN A 128 -17.17 -7.49 -11.07
N ASP A 129 -18.00 -6.56 -10.64
CA ASP A 129 -19.34 -6.87 -10.17
C ASP A 129 -20.33 -7.00 -11.34
N PRO A 130 -21.56 -7.50 -11.11
CA PRO A 130 -22.58 -7.61 -12.17
C PRO A 130 -22.98 -6.28 -12.81
N ALA A 131 -22.75 -5.15 -12.14
CA ALA A 131 -23.01 -3.81 -12.67
C ALA A 131 -21.84 -3.23 -13.49
N GLY A 132 -20.77 -4.00 -13.69
CA GLY A 132 -19.59 -3.58 -14.45
C GLY A 132 -18.60 -2.72 -13.68
N ASN A 133 -18.73 -2.60 -12.35
CA ASN A 133 -17.75 -1.90 -11.55
C ASN A 133 -16.51 -2.76 -11.32
N HIS A 134 -15.35 -2.13 -11.36
CA HIS A 134 -14.08 -2.80 -11.10
C HIS A 134 -13.62 -2.59 -9.65
N GLY A 135 -13.05 -3.62 -9.06
CA GLY A 135 -12.44 -3.57 -7.74
C GLY A 135 -11.24 -4.51 -7.65
N THR A 136 -10.34 -4.22 -6.75
CA THR A 136 -9.23 -5.12 -6.42
C THR A 136 -9.67 -6.07 -5.33
N GLY A 137 -9.37 -7.35 -5.46
CA GLY A 137 -9.61 -8.34 -4.42
C GLY A 137 -8.29 -8.97 -3.96
N PRO A 138 -8.21 -9.47 -2.72
CA PRO A 138 -7.06 -10.23 -2.29
C PRO A 138 -6.92 -11.47 -3.17
N LEU A 139 -5.70 -11.76 -3.59
CA LEU A 139 -5.37 -13.05 -4.18
C LEU A 139 -5.66 -14.14 -3.16
N HIS A 140 -6.48 -15.11 -3.51
CA HIS A 140 -6.61 -16.31 -2.69
C HIS A 140 -5.23 -16.98 -2.61
N PRO A 141 -4.73 -17.33 -1.40
CA PRO A 141 -3.38 -17.90 -1.22
C PRO A 141 -3.09 -19.13 -2.09
N GLN A 142 -4.13 -19.84 -2.53
CA GLN A 142 -3.99 -21.05 -3.35
C GLN A 142 -3.68 -20.80 -4.84
N ARG A 143 -3.91 -19.60 -5.38
CA ARG A 143 -3.64 -19.32 -6.80
C ARG A 143 -2.21 -18.85 -7.10
N ASN A 144 -1.47 -18.39 -6.11
CA ASN A 144 -0.08 -17.94 -6.31
C ASN A 144 0.93 -19.08 -6.50
N ARG A 145 0.59 -20.32 -6.13
CA ARG A 145 1.51 -21.47 -6.30
C ARG A 145 1.75 -21.88 -7.76
N GLN A 146 0.87 -21.49 -8.69
CA GLN A 146 0.98 -21.92 -10.08
C GLN A 146 1.69 -20.93 -11.02
N ARG A 147 1.95 -19.69 -10.61
CA ARG A 147 2.63 -18.69 -11.45
C ARG A 147 4.12 -18.52 -11.18
N GLN A 148 4.66 -19.18 -10.15
CA GLN A 148 6.09 -19.13 -9.82
C GLN A 148 6.90 -20.31 -10.40
N CYS A 149 6.29 -21.16 -11.21
CA CYS A 149 6.95 -22.32 -11.86
C CYS A 149 6.99 -22.23 -13.40
N LEU A 150 7.14 -21.05 -13.95
CA LEU A 150 7.47 -20.87 -15.38
C LEU A 150 8.58 -19.86 -15.54
#